data_80ef132271c6568cd3c42b496cb17367
#
_entry.id   80ef132271c6568cd3c42b496cb17367
#
_cell.length_a   1.000
_cell.length_b   1.000
_cell.length_c   1.000
_cell.angle_alpha   90.00
_cell.angle_beta   90.00
_cell.angle_gamma   90.00
#
_symmetry.space_group_name_H-M   'P 1'
#
loop_
_entity.id
_entity.type
_entity.pdbx_description
1 polymer ?
#
loop_
_entity_poly.entity_id
_entity_poly.type
_entity_poly.pdbx_seq_one_letter_code
_entity_poly.pdbx_strand_id
1 'polypeptide(L)'
;MAQSLVKKETDKIIVQQQDSLARYGQQMVASTDAATRFRSDSFFTRILVRALKTPYSFQFPFDSLTTISRLYSPDSAFRIFTWQVSRDEDLHRRHGAIQMKTTDGSLKLFPLIDRSFLINDQKDTVTNHEWWIGAIYYKILLHELNKKKYYTLLGYDENSIRSTKKRIEVLHFNDNGQPVFGGSFFSFAQDTVRKKDQSRFWIEYKKNGNGRVLYDEEMGMIMYDHLISETNEPAKKFTYVPDGDYEAFKWVNGKWLHVEKVFTFKLLDGQAPVEKPLNESKLKPVKKG
;
A
#
# COMPACT_ATOMS: atom_id res chain seq x y z
N MET A 1 -28.08 9.21 -23.92
CA MET A 1 -27.38 9.34 -25.22
C MET A 1 -26.15 10.26 -25.14
N ALA A 2 -26.27 11.49 -24.67
CA ALA A 2 -25.14 12.44 -24.56
C ALA A 2 -23.96 11.92 -23.70
N GLN A 3 -24.22 11.37 -22.51
CA GLN A 3 -23.15 10.81 -21.65
C GLN A 3 -22.40 9.63 -22.28
N SER A 4 -23.08 8.79 -23.08
CA SER A 4 -22.47 7.68 -23.80
C SER A 4 -21.52 8.17 -24.93
N LEU A 5 -21.87 9.27 -25.59
CA LEU A 5 -21.03 9.88 -26.63
C LEU A 5 -19.79 10.54 -26.02
N VAL A 6 -19.97 11.27 -24.91
CA VAL A 6 -18.85 11.90 -24.19
C VAL A 6 -17.88 10.85 -23.68
N LYS A 7 -18.35 9.73 -23.13
CA LYS A 7 -17.51 8.62 -22.69
C LYS A 7 -16.69 8.02 -23.86
N LYS A 8 -17.30 7.77 -25.00
CA LYS A 8 -16.60 7.24 -26.19
C LYS A 8 -15.49 8.19 -26.67
N GLU A 9 -15.73 9.50 -26.64
CA GLU A 9 -14.73 10.48 -27.05
C GLU A 9 -13.58 10.57 -26.02
N THR A 10 -13.89 10.58 -24.71
CA THR A 10 -12.91 10.49 -23.63
C THR A 10 -12.00 9.27 -23.80
N ASP A 11 -12.60 8.09 -24.00
CA ASP A 11 -11.87 6.84 -24.16
C ASP A 11 -10.91 6.91 -25.37
N LYS A 12 -11.34 7.45 -26.51
CA LYS A 12 -10.46 7.63 -27.68
C LYS A 12 -9.24 8.51 -27.39
N ILE A 13 -9.47 9.67 -26.74
CA ILE A 13 -8.39 10.61 -26.41
C ILE A 13 -7.38 9.98 -25.45
N ILE A 14 -7.85 9.24 -24.46
CA ILE A 14 -6.96 8.60 -23.47
C ILE A 14 -6.24 7.41 -24.10
N VAL A 15 -6.91 6.60 -24.91
CA VAL A 15 -6.32 5.45 -25.61
C VAL A 15 -5.12 5.89 -26.47
N GLN A 16 -5.21 7.03 -27.17
CA GLN A 16 -4.07 7.57 -27.94
C GLN A 16 -2.83 7.87 -27.09
N GLN A 17 -3.00 8.06 -25.78
CA GLN A 17 -1.89 8.36 -24.85
C GLN A 17 -1.36 7.10 -24.14
N GLN A 18 -2.10 6.00 -24.18
CA GLN A 18 -1.79 4.77 -23.43
C GLN A 18 -0.45 4.15 -23.83
N ASP A 19 -0.12 4.09 -25.12
CA ASP A 19 1.13 3.52 -25.57
C ASP A 19 2.34 4.31 -25.06
N SER A 20 2.22 5.64 -25.05
CA SER A 20 3.25 6.51 -24.48
C SER A 20 3.36 6.34 -22.96
N LEU A 21 2.24 6.25 -22.26
CA LEU A 21 2.21 6.00 -20.81
C LEU A 21 2.83 4.63 -20.47
N ALA A 22 2.45 3.58 -21.18
CA ALA A 22 3.00 2.25 -20.97
C ALA A 22 4.51 2.21 -21.24
N ARG A 23 4.97 2.80 -22.34
CA ARG A 23 6.40 2.88 -22.70
C ARG A 23 7.21 3.64 -21.65
N TYR A 24 6.78 4.85 -21.26
CA TYR A 24 7.52 5.61 -20.26
C TYR A 24 7.43 4.98 -18.87
N GLY A 25 6.30 4.37 -18.51
CA GLY A 25 6.16 3.59 -17.28
C GLY A 25 7.15 2.43 -17.24
N GLN A 26 7.29 1.69 -18.34
CA GLN A 26 8.26 0.60 -18.43
C GLN A 26 9.71 1.09 -18.35
N GLN A 27 10.05 2.16 -19.07
CA GLN A 27 11.41 2.75 -19.01
C GLN A 27 11.76 3.29 -17.63
N MET A 28 10.79 3.88 -16.92
CA MET A 28 10.94 4.38 -15.57
C MET A 28 11.34 3.28 -14.57
N VAL A 29 10.84 2.06 -14.77
CA VAL A 29 11.10 0.91 -13.88
C VAL A 29 12.29 0.08 -14.36
N ALA A 30 12.39 -0.22 -15.65
CA ALA A 30 13.30 -1.22 -16.18
C ALA A 30 14.63 -0.66 -16.71
N SER A 31 14.77 0.65 -16.95
CA SER A 31 16.03 1.21 -17.44
C SER A 31 17.15 1.06 -16.39
N THR A 32 18.32 0.64 -16.82
CA THR A 32 19.54 0.60 -15.99
C THR A 32 20.11 1.99 -15.72
N ASP A 33 19.87 2.93 -16.63
CA ASP A 33 20.35 4.31 -16.51
C ASP A 33 19.39 5.19 -15.72
N ALA A 34 19.87 5.77 -14.60
CA ALA A 34 19.09 6.63 -13.73
C ALA A 34 18.54 7.89 -14.44
N ALA A 35 19.34 8.53 -15.31
CA ALA A 35 18.89 9.72 -16.03
C ALA A 35 17.70 9.40 -16.95
N THR A 36 17.73 8.24 -17.59
CA THR A 36 16.61 7.73 -18.41
C THR A 36 15.39 7.43 -17.56
N ARG A 37 15.55 6.81 -16.37
CA ARG A 37 14.42 6.59 -15.45
C ARG A 37 13.74 7.90 -15.06
N PHE A 38 14.51 8.91 -14.63
CA PHE A 38 13.96 10.21 -14.22
C PHE A 38 13.35 11.02 -15.37
N ARG A 39 13.95 10.93 -16.56
CA ARG A 39 13.37 11.55 -17.76
C ARG A 39 12.04 10.91 -18.13
N SER A 40 11.97 9.59 -18.06
CA SER A 40 10.76 8.83 -18.34
C SER A 40 9.67 9.10 -17.32
N ASP A 41 9.99 9.22 -16.03
CA ASP A 41 9.07 9.65 -14.97
C ASP A 41 8.49 11.04 -15.26
N SER A 42 9.32 11.97 -15.69
CA SER A 42 8.87 13.33 -16.04
C SER A 42 7.93 13.35 -17.26
N PHE A 43 8.17 12.52 -18.26
CA PHE A 43 7.27 12.36 -19.41
C PHE A 43 5.99 11.64 -19.01
N PHE A 44 6.10 10.55 -18.28
CA PHE A 44 4.98 9.78 -17.75
C PHE A 44 4.02 10.67 -16.97
N THR A 45 4.54 11.41 -15.99
CA THR A 45 3.74 12.32 -15.15
C THR A 45 2.99 13.35 -15.99
N ARG A 46 3.66 14.00 -16.95
CA ARG A 46 3.02 15.00 -17.82
C ARG A 46 1.91 14.41 -18.69
N ILE A 47 2.14 13.22 -19.25
CA ILE A 47 1.14 12.55 -20.08
C ILE A 47 -0.02 12.07 -19.22
N LEU A 48 0.24 11.49 -18.03
CA LEU A 48 -0.80 11.08 -17.10
C LEU A 48 -1.70 12.25 -16.71
N VAL A 49 -1.10 13.38 -16.30
CA VAL A 49 -1.89 14.57 -15.95
C VAL A 49 -2.71 15.08 -17.14
N ARG A 50 -2.17 15.02 -18.37
CA ARG A 50 -2.93 15.38 -19.58
C ARG A 50 -4.11 14.44 -19.79
N ALA A 51 -3.91 13.13 -19.64
CA ALA A 51 -4.98 12.14 -19.74
C ALA A 51 -6.06 12.35 -18.67
N LEU A 52 -5.64 12.67 -17.42
CA LEU A 52 -6.56 12.93 -16.32
C LEU A 52 -7.38 14.22 -16.52
N LYS A 53 -6.87 15.21 -17.26
CA LYS A 53 -7.60 16.43 -17.63
C LYS A 53 -8.72 16.21 -18.65
N THR A 54 -8.74 15.05 -19.32
CA THR A 54 -9.85 14.73 -20.22
C THR A 54 -11.15 14.59 -19.39
N PRO A 55 -12.24 15.25 -19.76
CA PRO A 55 -13.50 15.17 -19.02
C PRO A 55 -13.92 13.71 -18.79
N TYR A 56 -14.46 13.42 -17.62
CA TYR A 56 -14.86 12.07 -17.18
C TYR A 56 -13.75 11.02 -17.14
N SER A 57 -12.49 11.42 -17.18
CA SER A 57 -11.33 10.51 -17.10
C SER A 57 -11.35 9.60 -15.86
N PHE A 58 -12.04 9.99 -14.80
CA PHE A 58 -12.22 9.16 -13.59
C PHE A 58 -12.82 7.78 -13.91
N GLN A 59 -13.65 7.69 -14.93
CA GLN A 59 -14.30 6.44 -15.35
C GLN A 59 -13.38 5.54 -16.21
N PHE A 60 -12.27 6.08 -16.73
CA PHE A 60 -11.34 5.34 -17.54
C PHE A 60 -10.38 4.54 -16.64
N PRO A 61 -10.29 3.19 -16.77
CA PRO A 61 -9.62 2.35 -15.78
C PRO A 61 -8.08 2.41 -15.84
N PHE A 62 -7.47 2.80 -16.96
CA PHE A 62 -6.01 2.82 -17.19
C PHE A 62 -5.35 1.44 -16.99
N ASP A 63 -5.97 0.35 -17.41
CA ASP A 63 -5.50 -1.02 -17.15
C ASP A 63 -4.13 -1.33 -17.75
N SER A 64 -3.73 -0.61 -18.80
CA SER A 64 -2.39 -0.71 -19.40
C SER A 64 -1.26 -0.18 -18.50
N LEU A 65 -1.57 0.58 -17.44
CA LEU A 65 -0.56 1.11 -16.52
C LEU A 65 -0.21 0.08 -15.44
N THR A 66 0.53 -0.94 -15.81
CA THR A 66 0.94 -2.03 -14.90
C THR A 66 2.14 -1.70 -14.02
N THR A 67 2.86 -0.62 -14.34
CA THR A 67 4.09 -0.21 -13.63
C THR A 67 3.85 0.73 -12.45
N ILE A 68 2.59 1.12 -12.22
CA ILE A 68 2.19 1.98 -11.11
C ILE A 68 1.00 1.38 -10.36
N SER A 69 0.84 1.73 -9.11
CA SER A 69 -0.39 1.42 -8.38
C SER A 69 -1.52 2.37 -8.78
N ARG A 70 -2.71 1.79 -8.98
CA ARG A 70 -3.96 2.48 -9.33
C ARG A 70 -5.10 1.85 -8.51
N LEU A 71 -5.52 2.51 -7.46
CA LEU A 71 -6.55 1.97 -6.58
C LEU A 71 -7.75 2.90 -6.54
N TYR A 72 -8.94 2.34 -6.74
CA TYR A 72 -10.17 3.02 -6.41
C TYR A 72 -10.52 2.85 -4.94
N SER A 73 -11.08 3.89 -4.32
CA SER A 73 -11.70 3.72 -3.01
C SER A 73 -12.89 2.76 -3.12
N PRO A 74 -13.18 1.96 -2.07
CA PRO A 74 -14.27 0.96 -2.11
C PRO A 74 -15.63 1.56 -2.45
N ASP A 75 -15.87 2.82 -2.09
CA ASP A 75 -17.09 3.58 -2.40
C ASP A 75 -16.98 4.37 -3.72
N SER A 76 -15.90 4.20 -4.47
CA SER A 76 -15.65 4.92 -5.72
C SER A 76 -15.71 6.45 -5.61
N ALA A 77 -15.44 7.02 -4.43
CA ALA A 77 -15.41 8.47 -4.22
C ALA A 77 -14.15 9.11 -4.82
N PHE A 78 -13.05 8.38 -4.84
CA PHE A 78 -11.79 8.78 -5.44
C PHE A 78 -11.00 7.58 -5.96
N ARG A 79 -9.93 7.84 -6.69
CA ARG A 79 -8.85 6.88 -6.94
C ARG A 79 -7.50 7.49 -6.60
N ILE A 80 -6.56 6.64 -6.23
CA ILE A 80 -5.20 7.02 -5.90
C ILE A 80 -4.22 6.34 -6.86
N PHE A 81 -3.28 7.11 -7.38
CA PHE A 81 -2.14 6.64 -8.15
C PHE A 81 -0.90 6.80 -7.29
N THR A 82 -0.06 5.77 -7.22
CA THR A 82 1.26 5.89 -6.58
C THR A 82 2.31 5.09 -7.33
N TRP A 83 3.50 5.66 -7.46
CA TRP A 83 4.66 5.02 -8.07
C TRP A 83 5.94 5.57 -7.49
N GLN A 84 7.02 4.89 -7.78
CA GLN A 84 8.35 5.35 -7.41
C GLN A 84 9.31 5.24 -8.59
N VAL A 85 10.32 6.10 -8.58
CA VAL A 85 11.47 6.01 -9.45
C VAL A 85 12.73 5.95 -8.60
N SER A 86 13.59 4.97 -8.88
CA SER A 86 14.84 4.79 -8.13
C SER A 86 15.97 5.53 -8.84
N ARG A 87 16.71 6.34 -8.08
CA ARG A 87 17.98 6.91 -8.53
C ARG A 87 19.06 5.82 -8.47
N ASP A 88 19.17 5.19 -7.34
CA ASP A 88 20.03 4.08 -7.01
C ASP A 88 19.31 3.16 -6.01
N GLU A 89 20.04 2.28 -5.35
CA GLU A 89 19.46 1.33 -4.40
C GLU A 89 18.99 1.98 -3.08
N ASP A 90 19.47 3.19 -2.76
CA ASP A 90 19.15 3.90 -1.53
C ASP A 90 18.18 5.07 -1.73
N LEU A 91 18.13 5.63 -2.92
CA LEU A 91 17.39 6.86 -3.17
C LEU A 91 16.21 6.64 -4.11
N HIS A 92 15.03 6.70 -3.53
CA HIS A 92 13.77 6.54 -4.24
C HIS A 92 12.94 7.83 -4.17
N ARG A 93 12.49 8.33 -5.32
CA ARG A 93 11.49 9.40 -5.38
C ARG A 93 10.12 8.78 -5.55
N ARG A 94 9.21 9.10 -4.65
CA ARG A 94 7.83 8.63 -4.72
C ARG A 94 6.93 9.72 -5.25
N HIS A 95 5.98 9.32 -6.05
CA HIS A 95 4.98 10.17 -6.66
C HIS A 95 3.60 9.61 -6.40
N GLY A 96 2.62 10.47 -6.35
CA GLY A 96 1.24 10.06 -6.30
C GLY A 96 0.27 11.19 -6.61
N ALA A 97 -0.98 10.83 -6.76
CA ALA A 97 -2.08 11.75 -6.90
C ALA A 97 -3.39 11.11 -6.47
N ILE A 98 -4.26 11.87 -5.82
CA ILE A 98 -5.65 11.50 -5.56
C ILE A 98 -6.53 12.24 -6.56
N GLN A 99 -7.25 11.50 -7.40
CA GLN A 99 -8.29 12.03 -8.27
C GLN A 99 -9.65 11.79 -7.65
N MET A 100 -10.38 12.85 -7.37
CA MET A 100 -11.75 12.76 -6.87
C MET A 100 -12.73 12.49 -7.99
N LYS A 101 -13.79 11.73 -7.70
CA LYS A 101 -14.94 11.65 -8.59
C LYS A 101 -15.71 12.97 -8.56
N THR A 102 -16.03 13.50 -9.73
CA THR A 102 -16.87 14.70 -9.90
C THR A 102 -18.11 14.36 -10.69
N THR A 103 -19.19 15.08 -10.47
CA THR A 103 -20.46 14.87 -11.17
C THR A 103 -20.47 15.46 -12.57
N ASP A 104 -19.72 16.56 -12.77
CA ASP A 104 -19.60 17.27 -14.04
C ASP A 104 -18.47 16.73 -14.94
N GLY A 105 -17.69 15.75 -14.45
CA GLY A 105 -16.56 15.17 -15.16
C GLY A 105 -15.31 16.04 -15.16
N SER A 106 -15.30 17.17 -14.45
CA SER A 106 -14.12 18.02 -14.31
C SER A 106 -13.03 17.33 -13.48
N LEU A 107 -11.78 17.72 -13.68
CA LEU A 107 -10.67 17.19 -12.91
C LEU A 107 -10.58 17.87 -11.53
N LYS A 108 -10.74 17.08 -10.47
CA LYS A 108 -10.35 17.46 -9.11
C LYS A 108 -9.22 16.55 -8.65
N LEU A 109 -8.00 17.07 -8.61
CA LEU A 109 -6.76 16.32 -8.40
C LEU A 109 -5.96 16.92 -7.23
N PHE A 110 -5.50 16.05 -6.33
CA PHE A 110 -4.54 16.38 -5.27
C PHE A 110 -3.22 15.66 -5.56
N PRO A 111 -2.19 16.36 -6.08
CA PRO A 111 -0.85 15.80 -6.20
C PRO A 111 -0.32 15.44 -4.81
N LEU A 112 0.32 14.28 -4.68
CA LEU A 112 0.97 13.84 -3.45
C LEU A 112 2.47 14.17 -3.54
N ILE A 113 2.92 15.08 -2.68
CA ILE A 113 4.32 15.55 -2.67
C ILE A 113 5.05 14.82 -1.54
N ASP A 114 5.94 13.89 -1.91
CA ASP A 114 6.75 13.15 -0.93
C ASP A 114 7.74 14.09 -0.24
N ARG A 115 7.52 14.30 1.04
CA ARG A 115 8.41 15.05 1.94
C ARG A 115 8.84 14.22 3.15
N SER A 116 8.85 12.91 3.02
CA SER A 116 9.22 11.97 4.08
C SER A 116 10.53 12.34 4.76
N PHE A 117 11.52 12.79 3.99
CA PHE A 117 12.85 13.16 4.49
C PHE A 117 12.89 14.45 5.34
N LEU A 118 11.83 15.26 5.30
CA LEU A 118 11.70 16.49 6.12
C LEU A 118 10.93 16.27 7.42
N ILE A 119 10.33 15.08 7.61
CA ILE A 119 9.46 14.78 8.75
C ILE A 119 10.21 13.87 9.71
N ASN A 120 10.61 14.42 10.86
CA ASN A 120 11.39 13.69 11.87
C ASN A 120 10.58 12.60 12.56
N ASP A 121 9.35 12.93 12.98
CA ASP A 121 8.44 11.98 13.65
C ASP A 121 7.31 11.56 12.71
N GLN A 122 7.65 10.70 11.76
CA GLN A 122 6.68 10.24 10.77
C GLN A 122 5.52 9.43 11.38
N LYS A 123 5.73 8.77 12.53
CA LYS A 123 4.69 7.94 13.16
C LYS A 123 3.58 8.76 13.78
N ASP A 124 3.89 9.93 14.32
CA ASP A 124 2.95 10.75 15.06
C ASP A 124 2.49 12.02 14.32
N THR A 125 3.18 12.39 13.22
CA THR A 125 2.83 13.60 12.47
C THR A 125 1.61 13.39 11.58
N VAL A 126 0.57 14.19 11.76
CA VAL A 126 -0.54 14.30 10.80
C VAL A 126 -0.10 15.15 9.62
N THR A 127 -0.35 14.67 8.41
CA THR A 127 0.11 15.30 7.17
C THR A 127 -1.02 15.53 6.19
N ASN A 128 -0.72 16.21 5.08
CA ASN A 128 -1.64 16.44 3.97
C ASN A 128 -0.98 16.01 2.64
N HIS A 129 -1.62 16.29 1.53
CA HIS A 129 -1.10 15.91 0.22
C HIS A 129 0.20 16.64 -0.19
N GLU A 130 0.47 17.84 0.36
CA GLU A 130 1.71 18.58 0.11
C GLU A 130 2.88 18.13 1.00
N TRP A 131 2.57 17.45 2.10
CA TRP A 131 3.51 16.90 3.06
C TRP A 131 3.30 15.38 3.20
N TRP A 132 3.10 14.72 2.09
CA TRP A 132 2.85 13.29 2.07
C TRP A 132 4.10 12.49 2.45
N ILE A 133 3.89 11.42 3.22
CA ILE A 133 4.92 10.43 3.52
C ILE A 133 4.79 9.31 2.49
N GLY A 134 5.67 9.31 1.50
CA GLY A 134 5.57 8.49 0.29
C GLY A 134 5.47 6.99 0.55
N ALA A 135 4.53 6.34 -0.12
CA ALA A 135 4.39 4.89 -0.18
C ALA A 135 3.70 4.47 -1.48
N ILE A 136 3.91 3.22 -1.90
CA ILE A 136 3.16 2.61 -3.00
C ILE A 136 2.01 1.84 -2.38
N TYR A 137 0.79 2.36 -2.48
CA TYR A 137 -0.37 1.72 -1.88
C TYR A 137 -0.85 0.54 -2.74
N TYR A 138 -1.21 -0.58 -2.09
CA TYR A 138 -1.69 -1.79 -2.74
C TYR A 138 -3.07 -2.24 -2.26
N LYS A 139 -3.60 -1.65 -1.18
CA LYS A 139 -4.98 -1.92 -0.67
C LYS A 139 -5.55 -0.67 -0.04
N ILE A 140 -6.84 -0.46 -0.21
CA ILE A 140 -7.65 0.55 0.48
C ILE A 140 -8.79 -0.16 1.18
N LEU A 141 -8.95 0.09 2.49
CA LEU A 141 -10.08 -0.35 3.29
C LEU A 141 -10.94 0.86 3.64
N LEU A 142 -12.25 0.71 3.63
CA LEU A 142 -13.18 1.77 4.02
C LEU A 142 -13.85 1.42 5.35
N HIS A 143 -13.81 2.36 6.27
CA HIS A 143 -14.57 2.31 7.51
C HIS A 143 -15.37 3.60 7.66
N GLU A 144 -16.52 3.50 8.28
CA GLU A 144 -17.37 4.65 8.58
C GLU A 144 -17.62 4.75 10.09
N LEU A 145 -17.49 5.95 10.64
CA LEU A 145 -17.83 6.25 12.02
C LEU A 145 -18.50 7.63 12.09
N ASN A 146 -19.68 7.71 12.69
CA ASN A 146 -20.43 8.97 12.83
C ASN A 146 -20.59 9.71 11.49
N LYS A 147 -20.93 8.98 10.43
CA LYS A 147 -21.08 9.48 9.04
C LYS A 147 -19.79 10.05 8.43
N LYS A 148 -18.65 9.89 9.08
CA LYS A 148 -17.32 10.23 8.51
C LYS A 148 -16.65 8.97 7.98
N LYS A 149 -16.03 9.10 6.80
CA LYS A 149 -15.33 8.01 6.11
C LYS A 149 -13.84 8.07 6.36
N TYR A 150 -13.28 6.92 6.67
CA TYR A 150 -11.85 6.72 6.92
C TYR A 150 -11.33 5.62 5.99
N TYR A 151 -10.30 5.92 5.24
CA TYR A 151 -9.71 5.01 4.26
C TYR A 151 -8.35 4.56 4.77
N THR A 152 -8.26 3.30 5.18
CA THR A 152 -6.97 2.74 5.61
C THR A 152 -6.22 2.24 4.41
N LEU A 153 -5.01 2.75 4.23
CA LEU A 153 -4.13 2.48 3.12
C LEU A 153 -3.03 1.52 3.56
N LEU A 154 -2.90 0.38 2.88
CA LEU A 154 -1.75 -0.50 3.04
C LEU A 154 -0.75 -0.19 1.93
N GLY A 155 0.49 0.07 2.32
CA GLY A 155 1.53 0.57 1.41
C GLY A 155 2.87 -0.13 1.56
N TYR A 156 3.64 -0.02 0.49
CA TYR A 156 5.01 -0.50 0.39
C TYR A 156 5.96 0.68 0.24
N ASP A 157 7.11 0.60 0.91
CA ASP A 157 8.20 1.56 0.85
C ASP A 157 9.52 0.81 0.70
N GLU A 158 10.21 1.02 -0.40
CA GLU A 158 11.52 0.43 -0.68
C GLU A 158 12.56 0.74 0.40
N ASN A 159 12.39 1.88 1.07
CA ASN A 159 13.18 2.41 2.18
C ASN A 159 14.68 2.58 1.86
N SER A 160 15.48 1.52 1.94
CA SER A 160 16.92 1.59 1.71
C SER A 160 17.47 0.32 1.06
N ILE A 161 18.77 0.29 0.75
CA ILE A 161 19.47 -0.92 0.27
C ILE A 161 19.38 -2.09 1.26
N ARG A 162 19.20 -1.81 2.58
CA ARG A 162 19.25 -2.83 3.62
C ARG A 162 17.88 -3.24 4.15
N SER A 163 16.86 -2.38 4.05
CA SER A 163 15.56 -2.67 4.63
C SER A 163 14.41 -2.20 3.76
N THR A 164 13.27 -2.83 3.95
CA THR A 164 11.98 -2.52 3.33
C THR A 164 10.95 -2.23 4.42
N LYS A 165 9.97 -1.38 4.12
CA LYS A 165 8.85 -1.10 5.02
C LYS A 165 7.51 -1.49 4.38
N LYS A 166 6.62 -2.01 5.20
CA LYS A 166 5.18 -2.10 4.92
C LYS A 166 4.46 -1.15 5.85
N ARG A 167 3.67 -0.25 5.27
CA ARG A 167 3.02 0.85 6.00
C ARG A 167 1.51 0.67 6.07
N ILE A 168 0.93 1.16 7.17
CA ILE A 168 -0.50 1.29 7.36
C ILE A 168 -0.75 2.73 7.79
N GLU A 169 -1.60 3.45 7.08
CA GLU A 169 -2.02 4.79 7.48
C GLU A 169 -3.48 5.06 7.13
N VAL A 170 -4.08 6.03 7.76
CA VAL A 170 -5.47 6.40 7.53
C VAL A 170 -5.53 7.71 6.77
N LEU A 171 -6.21 7.68 5.63
CA LEU A 171 -6.60 8.84 4.85
C LEU A 171 -8.04 9.21 5.19
N HIS A 172 -8.30 10.47 5.42
CA HIS A 172 -9.65 11.02 5.50
C HIS A 172 -9.68 12.41 4.84
N PHE A 173 -10.88 12.94 4.63
CA PHE A 173 -11.03 14.28 4.07
C PHE A 173 -11.59 15.20 5.14
N ASN A 174 -10.96 16.37 5.30
CA ASN A 174 -11.46 17.40 6.22
C ASN A 174 -12.72 18.07 5.66
N ASP A 175 -13.31 19.00 6.42
CA ASP A 175 -14.57 19.68 6.05
C ASP A 175 -14.45 20.50 4.75
N ASN A 176 -13.25 20.86 4.35
CA ASN A 176 -12.96 21.52 3.07
C ASN A 176 -12.71 20.51 1.92
N GLY A 177 -12.87 19.21 2.18
CA GLY A 177 -12.62 18.15 1.23
C GLY A 177 -11.15 17.98 0.84
N GLN A 178 -10.21 18.43 1.70
CA GLN A 178 -8.78 18.24 1.50
C GLN A 178 -8.32 16.92 2.14
N PRO A 179 -7.43 16.15 1.49
CA PRO A 179 -6.91 14.91 2.04
C PRO A 179 -5.99 15.16 3.24
N VAL A 180 -6.22 14.39 4.30
CA VAL A 180 -5.44 14.37 5.54
C VAL A 180 -4.97 12.94 5.78
N PHE A 181 -3.69 12.76 6.05
CA PHE A 181 -3.07 11.47 6.31
C PHE A 181 -2.64 11.38 7.78
N GLY A 182 -3.07 10.32 8.47
CA GLY A 182 -2.78 10.11 9.88
C GLY A 182 -3.87 10.65 10.81
N GLY A 183 -3.56 10.65 12.10
CA GLY A 183 -4.43 10.87 13.24
C GLY A 183 -4.18 9.78 14.28
N SER A 184 -4.62 9.95 15.53
CA SER A 184 -4.41 8.94 16.59
C SER A 184 -5.26 7.68 16.37
N PHE A 185 -5.03 7.02 15.22
CA PHE A 185 -5.85 5.86 14.83
C PHE A 185 -5.30 4.52 15.30
N PHE A 186 -3.98 4.37 15.53
CA PHE A 186 -3.38 3.12 15.94
C PHE A 186 -3.17 3.10 17.44
N SER A 187 -3.93 2.25 18.15
CA SER A 187 -3.93 2.19 19.60
C SER A 187 -3.35 0.88 20.12
N PHE A 188 -2.46 0.99 21.07
CA PHE A 188 -1.79 -0.09 21.79
C PHE A 188 -2.26 -0.19 23.25
N ALA A 189 -3.47 0.29 23.52
CA ALA A 189 -4.00 0.36 24.89
C ALA A 189 -4.21 -1.01 25.54
N GLN A 190 -4.32 -2.08 24.73
CA GLN A 190 -4.52 -3.45 25.19
C GLN A 190 -3.23 -4.27 25.24
N ASP A 191 -2.09 -3.70 24.80
CA ASP A 191 -0.81 -4.36 24.84
C ASP A 191 -0.32 -4.58 26.27
N THR A 192 0.46 -5.64 26.46
CA THR A 192 1.16 -5.92 27.72
C THR A 192 2.05 -4.74 28.13
N VAL A 193 2.73 -4.13 27.16
CA VAL A 193 3.47 -2.88 27.34
C VAL A 193 2.76 -1.78 26.57
N ARG A 194 2.04 -0.92 27.28
CA ARG A 194 1.29 0.18 26.69
C ARG A 194 2.21 1.16 25.97
N LYS A 195 1.85 1.50 24.75
CA LYS A 195 2.50 2.52 23.93
C LYS A 195 1.52 3.65 23.63
N LYS A 196 2.04 4.82 23.30
CA LYS A 196 1.23 5.94 22.82
C LYS A 196 0.54 5.57 21.51
N ASP A 197 -0.69 6.05 21.32
CA ASP A 197 -1.39 5.97 20.04
C ASP A 197 -0.57 6.63 18.94
N GLN A 198 -0.58 6.07 17.75
CA GLN A 198 0.21 6.54 16.61
C GLN A 198 -0.69 6.97 15.44
N SER A 199 -0.20 7.90 14.65
CA SER A 199 -0.86 8.34 13.41
C SER A 199 -0.66 7.36 12.26
N ARG A 200 0.43 6.60 12.28
CA ARG A 200 0.80 5.57 11.29
C ARG A 200 1.49 4.42 11.96
N PHE A 201 1.41 3.28 11.32
CA PHE A 201 2.15 2.09 11.70
C PHE A 201 2.95 1.56 10.51
N TRP A 202 4.08 0.94 10.77
CA TRP A 202 4.82 0.13 9.80
C TRP A 202 5.68 -0.91 10.48
N ILE A 203 5.87 -2.00 9.77
CA ILE A 203 6.97 -2.94 10.01
C ILE A 203 8.14 -2.57 9.10
N GLU A 204 9.36 -2.70 9.62
CA GLU A 204 10.60 -2.55 8.87
C GLU A 204 11.42 -3.82 9.05
N TYR A 205 11.84 -4.41 7.94
CA TYR A 205 12.50 -5.70 7.91
C TYR A 205 13.63 -5.71 6.88
N LYS A 206 14.51 -6.72 7.01
CA LYS A 206 15.64 -6.98 6.12
C LYS A 206 15.19 -6.97 4.65
N LYS A 207 15.98 -6.40 3.75
CA LYS A 207 15.62 -6.19 2.33
C LYS A 207 15.01 -7.39 1.64
N ASN A 208 15.53 -8.59 1.90
CA ASN A 208 15.03 -9.85 1.33
C ASN A 208 14.19 -10.68 2.31
N GLY A 209 13.68 -10.06 3.37
CA GLY A 209 13.01 -10.75 4.48
C GLY A 209 11.54 -11.07 4.28
N ASN A 210 10.91 -10.67 3.19
CA ASN A 210 9.51 -10.99 2.82
C ASN A 210 8.44 -10.67 3.88
N GLY A 211 8.65 -9.65 4.72
CA GLY A 211 7.65 -9.21 5.70
C GLY A 211 6.32 -8.83 5.04
N ARG A 212 5.20 -9.30 5.63
CA ARG A 212 3.85 -9.13 5.07
C ARG A 212 3.00 -8.21 5.93
N VAL A 213 2.15 -7.43 5.27
CA VAL A 213 1.00 -6.72 5.85
C VAL A 213 -0.15 -6.93 4.89
N LEU A 214 -1.23 -7.54 5.35
CA LEU A 214 -2.40 -7.86 4.54
C LEU A 214 -3.68 -7.64 5.36
N TYR A 215 -4.80 -7.50 4.68
CA TYR A 215 -6.12 -7.50 5.33
C TYR A 215 -6.76 -8.87 5.15
N ASP A 216 -7.08 -9.48 6.26
CA ASP A 216 -7.84 -10.73 6.31
C ASP A 216 -9.33 -10.40 6.36
N GLU A 217 -10.06 -10.75 5.32
CA GLU A 217 -11.50 -10.44 5.16
C GLU A 217 -12.36 -11.28 6.14
N GLU A 218 -11.94 -12.51 6.48
CA GLU A 218 -12.70 -13.38 7.38
C GLU A 218 -12.58 -12.92 8.83
N MET A 219 -11.37 -12.54 9.24
CA MET A 219 -11.10 -12.05 10.59
C MET A 219 -11.45 -10.57 10.75
N GLY A 220 -11.58 -9.81 9.66
CA GLY A 220 -11.78 -8.37 9.66
C GLY A 220 -10.61 -7.60 10.28
N MET A 221 -9.38 -8.08 10.08
CA MET A 221 -8.16 -7.54 10.69
C MET A 221 -7.08 -7.25 9.67
N ILE A 222 -6.26 -6.24 9.95
CA ILE A 222 -4.98 -6.07 9.25
C ILE A 222 -3.95 -6.91 9.98
N MET A 223 -3.51 -7.99 9.34
CA MET A 223 -2.49 -8.87 9.86
C MET A 223 -1.11 -8.50 9.35
N TYR A 224 -0.10 -8.65 10.18
CA TYR A 224 1.28 -8.48 9.79
C TYR A 224 2.20 -9.45 10.51
N ASP A 225 3.33 -9.78 9.88
CA ASP A 225 4.30 -10.69 10.45
C ASP A 225 4.94 -10.08 11.70
N HIS A 226 4.96 -10.84 12.80
CA HIS A 226 5.82 -10.55 13.92
C HIS A 226 7.28 -10.67 13.48
N LEU A 227 8.13 -9.74 13.94
CA LEU A 227 9.51 -9.64 13.50
C LEU A 227 10.48 -9.76 14.67
N ILE A 228 11.51 -10.59 14.50
CA ILE A 228 12.62 -10.73 15.42
C ILE A 228 13.93 -10.27 14.78
N SER A 229 14.86 -9.78 15.59
CA SER A 229 16.20 -9.41 15.12
C SER A 229 17.11 -10.64 15.04
N GLU A 230 17.71 -10.91 13.88
CA GLU A 230 18.70 -11.99 13.71
C GLU A 230 19.96 -11.76 14.55
N THR A 231 20.24 -10.51 14.93
CA THR A 231 21.45 -10.12 15.66
C THR A 231 21.21 -9.73 17.12
N ASN A 232 19.96 -9.82 17.60
CA ASN A 232 19.54 -9.34 18.92
C ASN A 232 19.82 -7.84 19.17
N GLU A 233 19.89 -7.04 18.10
CA GLU A 233 20.11 -5.59 18.17
C GLU A 233 18.84 -4.82 17.76
N PRO A 234 18.00 -4.38 18.72
CA PRO A 234 16.69 -3.77 18.42
C PRO A 234 16.76 -2.48 17.57
N ALA A 235 17.90 -1.78 17.59
CA ALA A 235 18.11 -0.58 16.78
C ALA A 235 18.32 -0.88 15.29
N LYS A 236 18.83 -2.07 14.95
CA LYS A 236 19.15 -2.48 13.58
C LYS A 236 17.95 -3.09 12.87
N LYS A 237 16.93 -2.29 12.50
CA LYS A 237 15.68 -2.77 11.86
C LYS A 237 15.91 -3.55 10.57
N PHE A 238 17.03 -3.32 9.87
CA PHE A 238 17.45 -4.07 8.69
C PHE A 238 17.94 -5.51 8.97
N THR A 239 17.95 -5.96 10.23
CA THR A 239 18.22 -7.35 10.62
C THR A 239 16.96 -8.11 11.02
N TYR A 240 15.80 -7.46 10.94
CA TYR A 240 14.55 -8.07 11.37
C TYR A 240 13.98 -8.97 10.28
N VAL A 241 13.52 -10.15 10.69
CA VAL A 241 12.89 -11.15 9.82
C VAL A 241 11.62 -11.69 10.49
N PRO A 242 10.64 -12.18 9.71
CA PRO A 242 9.50 -12.90 10.25
C PRO A 242 9.91 -14.17 11.01
N ASP A 243 9.30 -14.43 12.16
CA ASP A 243 9.51 -15.62 12.96
C ASP A 243 8.39 -16.67 12.84
N GLY A 244 7.36 -16.36 12.04
CA GLY A 244 6.20 -17.22 11.82
C GLY A 244 4.99 -16.89 12.68
N ASP A 245 5.12 -16.03 13.69
CA ASP A 245 3.99 -15.49 14.46
C ASP A 245 3.39 -14.27 13.74
N TYR A 246 2.16 -13.89 14.15
CA TYR A 246 1.42 -12.77 13.58
C TYR A 246 0.86 -11.87 14.66
N GLU A 247 0.98 -10.58 14.41
CA GLU A 247 0.26 -9.52 15.10
C GLU A 247 -0.81 -8.93 14.17
N ALA A 248 -1.76 -8.19 14.74
CA ALA A 248 -2.81 -7.59 13.93
C ALA A 248 -3.29 -6.24 14.48
N PHE A 249 -4.07 -5.57 13.63
CA PHE A 249 -4.92 -4.46 14.05
C PHE A 249 -6.38 -4.78 13.73
N LYS A 250 -7.28 -4.57 14.69
CA LYS A 250 -8.72 -4.70 14.55
C LYS A 250 -9.39 -3.34 14.63
N TRP A 251 -10.27 -3.02 13.68
CA TRP A 251 -11.02 -1.76 13.70
C TRP A 251 -12.12 -1.80 14.74
N VAL A 252 -12.06 -0.91 15.73
CA VAL A 252 -13.05 -0.81 16.80
C VAL A 252 -13.25 0.66 17.17
N ASN A 253 -14.49 1.14 17.09
CA ASN A 253 -14.87 2.49 17.50
C ASN A 253 -13.97 3.61 16.96
N GLY A 254 -13.60 3.51 15.67
CA GLY A 254 -12.81 4.53 14.99
C GLY A 254 -11.29 4.44 15.21
N LYS A 255 -10.81 3.34 15.77
CA LYS A 255 -9.38 3.08 15.95
C LYS A 255 -9.01 1.66 15.52
N TRP A 256 -7.81 1.49 15.07
CA TRP A 256 -7.14 0.22 14.89
C TRP A 256 -6.50 -0.19 16.22
N LEU A 257 -7.16 -1.10 16.95
CA LEU A 257 -6.63 -1.65 18.19
C LEU A 257 -5.64 -2.77 17.86
N HIS A 258 -4.46 -2.68 18.46
CA HIS A 258 -3.42 -3.69 18.31
C HIS A 258 -3.80 -5.01 19.01
N VAL A 259 -3.43 -6.12 18.37
CA VAL A 259 -3.58 -7.49 18.87
C VAL A 259 -2.19 -8.12 18.84
N GLU A 260 -1.55 -8.23 20.01
CA GLU A 260 -0.16 -8.71 20.16
C GLU A 260 0.05 -10.14 19.67
N LYS A 261 -0.98 -10.98 19.70
CA LYS A 261 -0.90 -12.37 19.24
C LYS A 261 -2.22 -12.81 18.66
N VAL A 262 -2.21 -13.09 17.36
CA VAL A 262 -3.43 -13.50 16.63
C VAL A 262 -3.75 -14.97 16.89
N PHE A 263 -2.74 -15.84 16.87
CA PHE A 263 -2.92 -17.28 17.06
C PHE A 263 -2.32 -17.71 18.40
N THR A 264 -3.17 -18.21 19.29
CA THR A 264 -2.79 -18.68 20.63
C THR A 264 -2.74 -20.20 20.73
N PHE A 265 -2.81 -20.91 19.60
CA PHE A 265 -2.77 -22.36 19.59
C PHE A 265 -1.38 -22.87 20.01
N LYS A 266 -1.26 -23.36 21.23
CA LYS A 266 -0.19 -24.27 21.58
C LYS A 266 -0.64 -25.67 21.14
N LEU A 267 0.05 -26.28 20.19
CA LEU A 267 -0.06 -27.69 19.96
C LEU A 267 0.33 -28.39 21.26
N LEU A 268 -0.51 -29.31 21.75
CA LEU A 268 -0.13 -30.18 22.86
C LEU A 268 1.05 -31.04 22.41
N ASP A 269 1.93 -31.38 23.33
CA ASP A 269 3.06 -32.30 23.06
C ASP A 269 2.56 -33.54 22.35
N GLY A 270 3.11 -33.85 21.18
CA GLY A 270 2.68 -34.97 20.33
C GLY A 270 1.61 -34.67 19.28
N GLN A 271 1.09 -33.43 19.19
CA GLN A 271 0.13 -33.01 18.15
C GLN A 271 0.78 -32.30 16.97
N ALA A 272 2.11 -32.22 16.90
CA ALA A 272 2.79 -31.70 15.73
C ALA A 272 2.36 -32.52 14.48
N PRO A 273 1.98 -31.85 13.35
CA PRO A 273 1.71 -32.58 12.12
C PRO A 273 2.95 -33.37 11.73
N VAL A 274 2.85 -34.70 11.78
CA VAL A 274 3.88 -35.58 11.22
C VAL A 274 3.73 -35.45 9.71
N GLU A 275 4.73 -34.88 9.03
CA GLU A 275 4.76 -34.88 7.57
C GLU A 275 4.65 -36.33 7.07
N LYS A 276 3.55 -36.66 6.39
CA LYS A 276 3.45 -37.92 5.69
C LYS A 276 4.48 -37.90 4.57
N PRO A 277 5.40 -38.91 4.52
CA PRO A 277 6.36 -38.98 3.44
C PRO A 277 5.64 -38.95 2.09
N LEU A 278 6.06 -38.10 1.19
CA LEU A 278 5.47 -37.90 -0.15
C LEU A 278 5.39 -39.18 -1.01
N ASN A 279 5.98 -40.28 -0.56
CA ASN A 279 6.08 -41.54 -1.27
C ASN A 279 5.10 -42.65 -0.84
N GLU A 280 4.30 -42.48 0.23
CA GLU A 280 3.35 -43.54 0.64
C GLU A 280 2.18 -43.76 -0.32
N SER A 281 1.91 -42.82 -1.22
CA SER A 281 0.84 -42.96 -2.23
C SER A 281 1.20 -43.81 -3.45
N LYS A 282 2.44 -44.34 -3.55
CA LYS A 282 2.94 -45.11 -4.71
C LYS A 282 3.28 -46.55 -4.43
N LEU A 283 3.17 -47.05 -3.22
CA LEU A 283 3.36 -48.44 -2.92
C LEU A 283 2.05 -49.23 -3.18
N LYS A 284 1.90 -49.75 -4.40
CA LYS A 284 0.88 -50.77 -4.69
C LYS A 284 1.20 -52.02 -3.85
N PRO A 285 0.20 -52.67 -3.21
CA PRO A 285 0.44 -53.89 -2.46
C PRO A 285 0.95 -54.95 -3.42
N VAL A 286 2.12 -55.55 -3.10
CA VAL A 286 2.64 -56.74 -3.79
C VAL A 286 1.72 -57.87 -3.48
N LYS A 287 1.01 -58.40 -4.47
CA LYS A 287 0.26 -59.63 -4.36
C LYS A 287 1.26 -60.75 -4.13
N LYS A 288 1.20 -61.38 -2.92
CA LYS A 288 1.86 -62.66 -2.68
C LYS A 288 1.12 -63.71 -3.49
N GLY A 289 1.82 -64.33 -4.46
CA GLY A 289 1.42 -65.56 -5.09
C GLY A 289 1.81 -66.78 -4.23
#